data_f1382720735ee634b888ddd4678a36cb
#
_entry.id   f1382720735ee634b888ddd4678a36cb
#
_cell.length_a   1.000
_cell.length_b   1.000
_cell.length_c   1.000
_cell.angle_alpha   90.00
_cell.angle_beta   90.00
_cell.angle_gamma   90.00
#
_symmetry.space_group_name_H-M   'P 1'
#
loop_
_entity.id
_entity.type
_entity.pdbx_description
1 polymer ?
#
loop_
_entity_poly.entity_id
_entity_poly.type
_entity_poly.pdbx_seq_one_letter_code
_entity_poly.pdbx_strand_id
1 'polypeptide(L)'
;MAKNMNDHLTEMLGKRGNCIVFTTAAQTSKDFYAVHFVTESVVSAITIANGTGDSALHTTIPAGTVIFANITAITMTSGVAIGYSN
;
A
#
# COMPACT_ATOMS: atom_id res chain seq x y z
N MET A 1 1.08 -24.04 17.47
CA MET A 1 1.74 -24.30 16.20
C MET A 1 2.55 -23.09 15.76
N ALA A 2 3.77 -23.32 15.36
CA ALA A 2 4.60 -22.25 14.85
C ALA A 2 4.23 -21.93 13.41
N LYS A 3 4.18 -20.65 13.08
CA LYS A 3 3.93 -20.18 11.74
C LYS A 3 5.19 -19.53 11.20
N ASN A 4 5.40 -19.66 9.91
CA ASN A 4 6.51 -18.98 9.29
C ASN A 4 6.15 -17.50 9.09
N MET A 5 7.11 -16.71 8.66
CA MET A 5 6.92 -15.27 8.49
C MET A 5 5.83 -14.96 7.46
N ASN A 6 5.77 -15.74 6.38
CA ASN A 6 4.76 -15.49 5.34
C ASN A 6 3.35 -15.74 5.84
N ASP A 7 3.15 -16.82 6.61
CA ASP A 7 1.83 -17.10 7.17
C ASP A 7 1.40 -16.02 8.13
N HIS A 8 2.34 -15.54 8.95
CA HIS A 8 2.06 -14.47 9.90
C HIS A 8 1.66 -13.18 9.19
N LEU A 9 2.39 -12.79 8.17
CA LEU A 9 2.07 -11.59 7.40
C LEU A 9 0.73 -11.72 6.70
N THR A 10 0.44 -12.88 6.13
CA THR A 10 -0.85 -13.12 5.46
C THR A 10 -2.00 -13.00 6.45
N GLU A 11 -1.84 -13.49 7.64
CA GLU A 11 -2.87 -13.38 8.67
C GLU A 11 -3.06 -11.95 9.15
N MET A 12 -1.99 -11.18 9.22
CA MET A 12 -2.08 -9.81 9.71
C MET A 12 -2.69 -8.87 8.68
N LEU A 13 -2.50 -9.13 7.41
CA LEU A 13 -3.02 -8.26 6.36
C LEU A 13 -4.55 -8.30 6.36
N GLY A 14 -5.17 -7.19 6.74
CA GLY A 14 -6.61 -7.03 6.74
C GLY A 14 -7.33 -7.68 7.91
N LYS A 15 -6.65 -8.41 8.77
CA LYS A 15 -7.30 -9.06 9.91
C LYS A 15 -7.17 -8.29 11.21
N ARG A 16 -6.05 -7.63 11.43
CA ARG A 16 -5.76 -6.99 12.71
C ARG A 16 -5.80 -5.49 12.66
N GLY A 17 -6.27 -4.95 11.62
CA GLY A 17 -6.34 -3.51 11.49
C GLY A 17 -7.35 -3.16 10.44
N ASN A 18 -7.24 -1.99 9.92
CA ASN A 18 -8.14 -1.49 8.89
C ASN A 18 -7.51 -1.68 7.53
N CYS A 19 -8.36 -1.95 6.56
CA CYS A 19 -7.93 -1.89 5.17
C CYS A 19 -8.88 -1.00 4.39
N ILE A 20 -8.34 -0.29 3.42
CA ILE A 20 -9.08 0.62 2.56
C ILE A 20 -8.81 0.23 1.12
N VAL A 21 -9.87 -0.06 0.39
CA VAL A 21 -9.77 -0.27 -1.05
C VAL A 21 -9.98 1.09 -1.70
N PHE A 22 -9.02 1.51 -2.52
CA PHE A 22 -9.12 2.81 -3.16
C PHE A 22 -8.70 2.74 -4.62
N THR A 23 -9.17 3.71 -5.38
CA THR A 23 -8.85 3.87 -6.79
C THR A 23 -8.14 5.19 -7.00
N THR A 24 -8.83 6.19 -7.54
CA THR A 24 -8.22 7.48 -7.86
C THR A 24 -8.41 8.53 -6.77
N ALA A 25 -9.18 8.23 -5.73
CA ALA A 25 -9.37 9.17 -4.62
C ALA A 25 -8.09 9.28 -3.81
N ALA A 26 -7.66 10.50 -3.52
CA ALA A 26 -6.44 10.73 -2.76
C ALA A 26 -6.60 10.19 -1.34
N GLN A 27 -5.60 9.44 -0.88
CA GLN A 27 -5.52 8.93 0.48
C GLN A 27 -4.48 9.76 1.22
N THR A 28 -4.92 10.59 2.16
CA THR A 28 -4.04 11.49 2.91
C THR A 28 -4.24 11.26 4.40
N SER A 29 -3.25 11.66 5.18
CA SER A 29 -3.27 11.49 6.63
C SER A 29 -3.53 10.03 7.02
N LYS A 30 -2.92 9.11 6.30
CA LYS A 30 -3.04 7.68 6.52
C LYS A 30 -1.79 7.14 7.22
N ASP A 31 -1.86 5.89 7.59
CA ASP A 31 -0.74 5.22 8.26
C ASP A 31 -0.72 3.76 7.77
N PHE A 32 -0.55 3.61 6.46
CA PHE A 32 -0.49 2.28 5.86
C PHE A 32 0.88 1.67 6.10
N TYR A 33 0.93 0.42 6.55
CA TYR A 33 2.18 -0.33 6.61
C TYR A 33 2.40 -1.16 5.34
N ALA A 34 1.37 -1.32 4.51
CA ALA A 34 1.48 -2.03 3.24
C ALA A 34 0.40 -1.53 2.28
N VAL A 35 0.72 -1.49 1.01
CA VAL A 35 -0.24 -1.21 -0.06
C VAL A 35 -0.09 -2.31 -1.11
N HIS A 36 -1.19 -2.97 -1.41
CA HIS A 36 -1.25 -4.02 -2.42
C HIS A 36 -1.96 -3.49 -3.67
N PHE A 37 -1.26 -3.47 -4.77
CA PHE A 37 -1.83 -3.02 -6.05
C PHE A 37 -2.51 -4.21 -6.71
N VAL A 38 -3.84 -4.23 -6.64
CA VAL A 38 -4.66 -5.34 -7.13
C VAL A 38 -4.62 -5.41 -8.66
N THR A 39 -4.65 -4.24 -9.30
CA THR A 39 -4.54 -4.14 -10.76
C THR A 39 -3.33 -3.30 -11.09
N GLU A 40 -2.93 -3.30 -12.37
CA GLU A 40 -1.91 -2.36 -12.82
C GLU A 40 -2.38 -0.95 -12.49
N SER A 41 -1.54 -0.20 -11.79
CA SER A 41 -1.89 1.10 -11.23
C SER A 41 -0.85 2.13 -11.58
N VAL A 42 -1.29 3.37 -11.82
CA VAL A 42 -0.39 4.49 -12.04
C VAL A 42 -0.42 5.38 -10.81
N VAL A 43 0.72 5.48 -10.13
CA VAL A 43 0.86 6.30 -8.93
C VAL A 43 1.28 7.70 -9.34
N SER A 44 0.48 8.70 -8.98
CA SER A 44 0.80 10.10 -9.26
C SER A 44 1.47 10.80 -8.08
N ALA A 45 1.23 10.31 -6.86
CA ALA A 45 1.86 10.86 -5.66
C ALA A 45 1.91 9.79 -4.58
N ILE A 46 3.00 9.73 -3.84
CA ILE A 46 3.13 8.84 -2.69
C ILE A 46 4.08 9.50 -1.70
N THR A 47 3.77 9.41 -0.42
CA THR A 47 4.60 9.91 0.66
C THR A 47 4.89 8.78 1.63
N ILE A 48 6.17 8.53 1.88
CA ILE A 48 6.62 7.51 2.81
C ILE A 48 7.29 8.22 3.98
N ALA A 49 6.78 7.99 5.19
CA ALA A 49 7.37 8.58 6.38
C ALA A 49 8.79 8.07 6.58
N ASN A 50 9.71 8.98 6.87
CA ASN A 50 11.13 8.66 7.07
C ASN A 50 11.80 8.03 5.86
N GLY A 51 11.16 8.12 4.70
CA GLY A 51 11.74 7.63 3.46
C GLY A 51 12.27 8.76 2.59
N THR A 52 13.21 8.43 1.71
CA THR A 52 13.71 9.34 0.70
C THR A 52 13.64 8.66 -0.65
N GLY A 53 13.47 9.45 -1.70
CA GLY A 53 13.38 8.91 -3.04
C GLY A 53 12.04 8.31 -3.40
N ASP A 54 11.01 8.60 -2.61
CA ASP A 54 9.66 8.08 -2.85
C ASP A 54 9.08 8.57 -4.18
N SER A 55 9.57 9.68 -4.72
CA SER A 55 9.14 10.15 -6.02
C SER A 55 9.47 9.16 -7.16
N ALA A 56 10.41 8.26 -6.97
CA ALA A 56 10.71 7.22 -7.94
C ALA A 56 9.54 6.24 -8.09
N LEU A 57 8.63 6.20 -7.14
CA LEU A 57 7.44 5.36 -7.20
C LEU A 57 6.27 6.02 -7.93
N HIS A 58 6.45 7.25 -8.41
CA HIS A 58 5.44 7.92 -9.25
C HIS A 58 5.52 7.32 -10.65
N THR A 59 5.01 6.11 -10.80
CA THR A 59 5.16 5.34 -12.02
C THR A 59 4.03 4.32 -12.12
N THR A 60 4.07 3.51 -13.17
CA THR A 60 3.13 2.42 -13.33
C THR A 60 3.61 1.22 -12.51
N ILE A 61 2.73 0.73 -11.66
CA ILE A 61 3.02 -0.40 -10.78
C ILE A 61 2.26 -1.62 -11.30
N PRO A 62 2.94 -2.74 -11.56
CA PRO A 62 2.27 -3.96 -12.02
C PRO A 62 1.26 -4.50 -11.00
N ALA A 63 0.23 -5.19 -11.51
CA ALA A 63 -0.73 -5.88 -10.67
C ALA A 63 -0.02 -6.89 -9.78
N GLY A 64 -0.49 -7.02 -8.55
CA GLY A 64 0.07 -7.96 -7.59
C GLY A 64 1.27 -7.46 -6.82
N THR A 65 1.71 -6.22 -7.06
CA THR A 65 2.83 -5.64 -6.32
C THR A 65 2.37 -5.22 -4.93
N VAL A 66 3.20 -5.50 -3.93
CA VAL A 66 2.95 -5.06 -2.55
C VAL A 66 4.14 -4.23 -2.09
N ILE A 67 3.88 -3.05 -1.56
CA ILE A 67 4.91 -2.18 -1.00
C ILE A 67 4.74 -2.16 0.51
N PHE A 68 5.76 -2.58 1.24
CA PHE A 68 5.79 -2.53 2.70
C PHE A 68 6.60 -1.32 3.13
N ALA A 69 5.91 -0.30 3.63
CA ALA A 69 6.55 0.94 4.08
C ALA A 69 5.51 1.71 4.88
N ASN A 70 5.96 2.72 5.62
CA ASN A 70 5.04 3.57 6.36
C ASN A 70 4.52 4.65 5.40
N ILE A 71 3.44 4.34 4.70
CA ILE A 71 2.87 5.21 3.66
C ILE A 71 1.82 6.09 4.29
N THR A 72 2.08 7.40 4.31
CA THR A 72 1.17 8.36 4.92
C THR A 72 0.21 8.98 3.92
N ALA A 73 0.55 8.96 2.65
CA ALA A 73 -0.33 9.48 1.60
C ALA A 73 -0.03 8.77 0.29
N ILE A 74 -1.06 8.54 -0.50
CA ILE A 74 -0.92 7.98 -1.84
C ILE A 74 -2.09 8.43 -2.71
N THR A 75 -1.79 8.80 -3.95
CA THR A 75 -2.80 9.15 -4.95
C THR A 75 -2.45 8.42 -6.23
N MET A 76 -3.45 7.78 -6.82
CA MET A 76 -3.27 7.08 -8.10
C MET A 76 -4.10 7.75 -9.18
N THR A 77 -3.58 7.76 -10.40
CA THR A 77 -4.31 8.22 -11.58
C THR A 77 -5.24 7.13 -12.09
N SER A 78 -4.87 5.87 -11.92
CA SER A 78 -5.69 4.74 -12.34
C SER A 78 -5.32 3.51 -11.55
N GLY A 79 -6.20 2.50 -11.57
CA GLY A 79 -5.97 1.22 -10.92
C GLY A 79 -6.74 1.07 -9.63
N VAL A 80 -6.57 -0.07 -8.99
CA VAL A 80 -7.21 -0.42 -7.72
C VAL A 80 -6.13 -0.93 -6.76
N ALA A 81 -6.14 -0.42 -5.56
CA ALA A 81 -5.18 -0.85 -4.53
C ALA A 81 -5.87 -0.98 -3.18
N ILE A 82 -5.24 -1.71 -2.29
CA ILE A 82 -5.70 -1.90 -0.92
C ILE A 82 -4.58 -1.43 0.00
N GLY A 83 -4.90 -0.46 0.87
CA GLY A 83 -3.97 0.00 1.90
C GLY A 83 -4.32 -0.65 3.22
N TYR A 84 -3.32 -1.18 3.91
CA TYR A 84 -3.49 -1.85 5.19
C TYR A 84 -2.88 -0.98 6.30
N SER A 85 -3.64 -0.76 7.36
CA SER A 85 -3.18 0.01 8.52
C SER A 85 -3.52 -0.72 9.81
N ASN A 86 -2.82 -0.37 10.86
CA ASN A 86 -3.11 -0.91 12.19
C ASN A 86 -4.36 -0.29 12.80
#